data_d7ce02baf6cd858c508bd5772217bc0d
#
_entry.id   d7ce02baf6cd858c508bd5772217bc0d
#
_cell.length_a   1.000
_cell.length_b   1.000
_cell.length_c   1.000
_cell.angle_alpha   90.00
_cell.angle_beta   90.00
_cell.angle_gamma   90.00
#
_symmetry.space_group_name_H-M   'P 1'
#
loop_
_entity.id
_entity.type
_entity.pdbx_description
1 polymer ?
#
loop_
_entity_poly.entity_id
_entity_poly.type
_entity_poly.pdbx_seq_one_letter_code
_entity_poly.pdbx_strand_id
1 'polypeptide(L)'
;MIILIIQGVSLCFLIVAVVLWGLYFPHPSPLIRRRLPPRARWPEAQIRKWLRRGSFQSGFLNYFYRDPERIPPVGNSILAPADGLVTSVEVHEGIRYLVIALSFWDVHVQRSPVSGSVVKVESKGKEFMDGEGRGFAFLMEKPCPVQQRVVISTDAGEIAVRLITSLAARRIETWVREHDAIVRGQRIGRILLGSTVVLELPESVYLLVDVGERVWAGETIVAQEMNSA
;
A
#
# COMPACT_ATOMS: atom_id res chain seq x y z
N MET A 1 -7.69 12.30 -43.19
CA MET A 1 -7.22 10.89 -43.10
C MET A 1 -5.96 10.76 -42.24
N ILE A 2 -4.87 11.46 -42.53
CA ILE A 2 -3.59 11.39 -41.77
C ILE A 2 -3.79 11.74 -40.28
N ILE A 3 -4.53 12.80 -39.94
CA ILE A 3 -4.79 13.22 -38.56
C ILE A 3 -5.52 12.13 -37.77
N LEU A 4 -6.52 11.48 -38.31
CA LEU A 4 -7.26 10.38 -37.68
C LEU A 4 -6.38 9.15 -37.42
N ILE A 5 -5.45 8.88 -38.37
CA ILE A 5 -4.48 7.78 -38.18
C ILE A 5 -3.52 8.12 -37.05
N ILE A 6 -2.99 9.33 -36.98
CA ILE A 6 -2.10 9.78 -35.91
C ILE A 6 -2.81 9.73 -34.56
N GLN A 7 -4.06 10.19 -34.47
CA GLN A 7 -4.85 10.13 -33.24
C GLN A 7 -5.11 8.69 -32.81
N GLY A 8 -5.45 7.80 -33.76
CA GLY A 8 -5.66 6.37 -33.47
C GLY A 8 -4.39 5.69 -32.94
N VAL A 9 -3.24 5.94 -33.56
CA VAL A 9 -1.94 5.41 -33.14
C VAL A 9 -1.56 5.95 -31.77
N SER A 10 -1.75 7.25 -31.52
CA SER A 10 -1.47 7.87 -30.21
C SER A 10 -2.35 7.30 -29.11
N LEU A 11 -3.63 7.07 -29.39
CA LEU A 11 -4.56 6.46 -28.44
C LEU A 11 -4.16 5.01 -28.10
N CYS A 12 -3.81 4.22 -29.13
CA CYS A 12 -3.31 2.85 -28.91
C CYS A 12 -2.03 2.84 -28.07
N PHE A 13 -1.11 3.77 -28.33
CA PHE A 13 0.13 3.88 -27.56
C PHE A 13 -0.15 4.25 -26.10
N LEU A 14 -1.07 5.18 -25.85
CA LEU A 14 -1.49 5.56 -24.52
C LEU A 14 -2.13 4.38 -23.76
N ILE A 15 -3.03 3.65 -24.41
CA ILE A 15 -3.66 2.46 -23.81
C ILE A 15 -2.61 1.42 -23.43
N VAL A 16 -1.67 1.13 -24.35
CA VAL A 16 -0.59 0.17 -24.08
C VAL A 16 0.29 0.66 -22.94
N ALA A 17 0.64 1.95 -22.89
CA ALA A 17 1.45 2.52 -21.81
C ALA A 17 0.74 2.40 -20.45
N VAL A 18 -0.56 2.72 -20.39
CA VAL A 18 -1.36 2.60 -19.14
C VAL A 18 -1.47 1.14 -18.70
N VAL A 19 -1.71 0.22 -19.64
CA VAL A 19 -1.76 -1.21 -19.33
C VAL A 19 -0.42 -1.72 -18.82
N LEU A 20 0.67 -1.35 -19.48
CA LEU A 20 2.02 -1.75 -19.05
C LEU A 20 2.35 -1.14 -17.68
N TRP A 21 2.02 0.13 -17.47
CA TRP A 21 2.19 0.77 -16.17
C TRP A 21 1.41 0.03 -15.07
N GLY A 22 0.12 -0.23 -15.26
CA GLY A 22 -0.69 -0.96 -14.29
C GLY A 22 -0.23 -2.40 -14.02
N LEU A 23 0.38 -3.05 -15.03
CA LEU A 23 0.90 -4.41 -14.91
C LEU A 23 2.25 -4.47 -14.17
N TYR A 24 3.09 -3.46 -14.35
CA TYR A 24 4.45 -3.47 -13.83
C TYR A 24 4.67 -2.54 -12.64
N PHE A 25 3.71 -1.69 -12.35
CA PHE A 25 3.78 -0.85 -11.14
C PHE A 25 3.84 -1.73 -9.86
N PRO A 26 4.64 -1.39 -8.87
CA PRO A 26 5.57 -0.27 -8.79
C PRO A 26 6.93 -0.54 -9.45
N HIS A 27 7.10 -1.61 -10.20
CA HIS A 27 8.36 -1.99 -10.83
C HIS A 27 8.40 -1.50 -12.28
N PRO A 28 9.41 -0.70 -12.66
CA PRO A 28 9.44 -0.04 -13.97
C PRO A 28 9.76 -0.99 -15.14
N SER A 29 10.15 -2.24 -14.88
CA SER A 29 10.66 -3.15 -15.91
C SER A 29 10.23 -4.61 -15.72
N PRO A 30 9.87 -5.30 -16.83
CA PRO A 30 9.63 -6.75 -16.81
C PRO A 30 10.82 -7.59 -16.32
N LEU A 31 12.04 -7.07 -16.47
CA LEU A 31 13.27 -7.77 -16.03
C LEU A 31 13.36 -7.83 -14.51
N ILE A 32 12.97 -6.77 -13.83
CA ILE A 32 12.92 -6.73 -12.35
C ILE A 32 11.93 -7.79 -11.85
N ARG A 33 10.78 -7.94 -12.52
CA ARG A 33 9.77 -8.92 -12.18
C ARG A 33 10.31 -10.36 -12.10
N ARG A 34 11.23 -10.74 -12.99
CA ARG A 34 11.83 -12.07 -12.98
C ARG A 34 12.67 -12.35 -11.74
N ARG A 35 13.20 -11.31 -11.11
CA ARG A 35 13.99 -11.38 -9.87
C ARG A 35 13.13 -11.37 -8.61
N LEU A 36 11.84 -11.00 -8.71
CA LEU A 36 10.95 -10.99 -7.57
C LEU A 36 10.62 -12.41 -7.09
N PRO A 37 10.44 -12.59 -5.77
CA PRO A 37 9.93 -13.84 -5.24
C PRO A 37 8.54 -14.15 -5.83
N PRO A 38 8.16 -15.42 -5.98
CA PRO A 38 6.88 -15.81 -6.62
C PRO A 38 5.66 -15.09 -6.07
N ARG A 39 5.67 -14.82 -4.76
CA ARG A 39 4.58 -14.13 -4.04
C ARG A 39 4.42 -12.65 -4.46
N ALA A 40 5.49 -12.01 -4.89
CA ALA A 40 5.49 -10.62 -5.34
C ALA A 40 5.21 -10.46 -6.85
N ARG A 41 5.08 -11.57 -7.59
CA ARG A 41 4.78 -11.55 -9.01
C ARG A 41 3.27 -11.52 -9.23
N TRP A 42 2.86 -10.88 -10.32
CA TRP A 42 1.45 -10.95 -10.74
C TRP A 42 1.03 -12.39 -11.13
N PRO A 43 -0.25 -12.76 -10.99
CA PRO A 43 -0.70 -14.14 -11.12
C PRO A 43 -0.91 -14.54 -12.59
N GLU A 44 0.15 -14.65 -13.39
CA GLU A 44 0.07 -14.97 -14.83
C GLU A 44 -0.76 -16.21 -15.13
N ALA A 45 -0.58 -17.27 -14.37
CA ALA A 45 -1.31 -18.52 -14.59
C ALA A 45 -2.82 -18.33 -14.39
N GLN A 46 -3.21 -17.59 -13.36
CA GLN A 46 -4.61 -17.22 -13.12
C GLN A 46 -5.16 -16.33 -14.22
N ILE A 47 -4.42 -15.31 -14.64
CA ILE A 47 -4.83 -14.39 -15.70
C ILE A 47 -5.09 -15.17 -17.00
N ARG A 48 -4.15 -16.02 -17.40
CA ARG A 48 -4.32 -16.87 -18.59
C ARG A 48 -5.55 -17.79 -18.48
N LYS A 49 -5.82 -18.34 -17.27
CA LYS A 49 -7.01 -19.15 -16.99
C LYS A 49 -8.29 -18.33 -17.13
N TRP A 50 -8.32 -17.11 -16.57
CA TRP A 50 -9.49 -16.23 -16.67
C TRP A 50 -9.77 -15.79 -18.10
N LEU A 51 -8.73 -15.43 -18.87
CA LEU A 51 -8.86 -15.06 -20.28
C LEU A 51 -9.42 -16.22 -21.11
N ARG A 52 -8.90 -17.45 -20.94
CA ARG A 52 -9.39 -18.64 -21.65
C ARG A 52 -10.83 -18.98 -21.33
N ARG A 53 -11.32 -18.62 -20.15
CA ARG A 53 -12.69 -18.91 -19.69
C ARG A 53 -13.66 -17.73 -19.89
N GLY A 54 -13.22 -16.63 -20.46
CA GLY A 54 -14.03 -15.41 -20.57
C GLY A 54 -14.45 -14.80 -19.24
N SER A 55 -13.74 -15.14 -18.13
CA SER A 55 -14.07 -14.73 -16.77
C SER A 55 -13.03 -13.78 -16.16
N PHE A 56 -12.37 -12.96 -16.99
CA PHE A 56 -11.31 -12.09 -16.52
C PHE A 56 -11.79 -11.10 -15.44
N GLN A 57 -12.92 -10.43 -15.67
CA GLN A 57 -13.45 -9.43 -14.76
C GLN A 57 -13.76 -10.01 -13.37
N SER A 58 -14.52 -11.10 -13.30
CA SER A 58 -14.86 -11.75 -12.03
C SER A 58 -13.63 -12.36 -11.36
N GLY A 59 -12.74 -12.97 -12.14
CA GLY A 59 -11.48 -13.51 -11.64
C GLY A 59 -10.57 -12.44 -11.04
N PHE A 60 -10.43 -11.30 -11.73
CA PHE A 60 -9.67 -10.17 -11.24
C PHE A 60 -10.26 -9.58 -9.95
N LEU A 61 -11.57 -9.34 -9.91
CA LEU A 61 -12.23 -8.80 -8.73
C LEU A 61 -12.07 -9.73 -7.52
N ASN A 62 -12.30 -11.03 -7.70
CA ASN A 62 -12.09 -12.01 -6.63
C ASN A 62 -10.63 -12.03 -6.13
N TYR A 63 -9.68 -11.91 -7.05
CA TYR A 63 -8.26 -11.86 -6.69
C TYR A 63 -7.90 -10.56 -5.99
N PHE A 64 -8.41 -9.44 -6.46
CA PHE A 64 -8.21 -8.11 -5.87
C PHE A 64 -8.75 -8.03 -4.43
N TYR A 65 -9.95 -8.57 -4.21
CA TYR A 65 -10.59 -8.56 -2.89
C TYR A 65 -10.13 -9.69 -1.96
N ARG A 66 -9.12 -10.48 -2.37
CA ARG A 66 -8.62 -11.55 -1.50
C ARG A 66 -8.09 -11.00 -0.19
N ASP A 67 -8.32 -11.74 0.86
CA ASP A 67 -7.82 -11.45 2.20
C ASP A 67 -7.24 -12.75 2.81
N PRO A 68 -5.98 -13.07 2.48
CA PRO A 68 -5.35 -14.27 2.99
C PRO A 68 -5.11 -14.16 4.49
N GLU A 69 -5.23 -15.28 5.19
CA GLU A 69 -4.79 -15.35 6.57
C GLU A 69 -3.30 -15.06 6.67
N ARG A 70 -2.92 -14.36 7.72
CA ARG A 70 -1.55 -13.95 8.03
C ARG A 70 -1.20 -14.38 9.44
N ILE A 71 0.00 -14.88 9.62
CA ILE A 71 0.53 -15.27 10.92
C ILE A 71 1.60 -14.25 11.30
N PRO A 72 1.29 -13.32 12.22
CA PRO A 72 2.29 -12.37 12.69
C PRO A 72 3.47 -13.10 13.35
N PRO A 73 4.71 -12.69 13.08
CA PRO A 73 5.87 -13.22 13.82
C PRO A 73 5.71 -13.02 15.31
N VAL A 74 6.29 -13.89 16.12
CA VAL A 74 6.27 -13.75 17.58
C VAL A 74 7.07 -12.52 18.02
N GLY A 75 6.62 -11.85 19.10
CA GLY A 75 7.28 -10.67 19.69
C GLY A 75 6.52 -9.36 19.46
N ASN A 76 7.12 -8.23 19.85
CA ASN A 76 6.50 -6.89 19.85
C ASN A 76 7.03 -5.98 18.74
N SER A 77 7.81 -6.50 17.78
CA SER A 77 8.31 -5.73 16.66
C SER A 77 7.17 -5.18 15.79
N ILE A 78 7.42 -4.06 15.15
CA ILE A 78 6.46 -3.34 14.32
C ILE A 78 6.37 -4.01 12.95
N LEU A 79 5.15 -4.32 12.52
CA LEU A 79 4.87 -5.00 11.25
C LEU A 79 4.54 -4.03 10.13
N ALA A 80 4.75 -4.47 8.90
CA ALA A 80 4.22 -3.77 7.73
C ALA A 80 2.68 -3.70 7.80
N PRO A 81 2.08 -2.52 7.61
CA PRO A 81 0.63 -2.37 7.60
C PRO A 81 0.00 -2.77 6.26
N ALA A 82 0.78 -2.90 5.19
CA ALA A 82 0.31 -3.19 3.84
C ALA A 82 1.26 -4.13 3.10
N ASP A 83 0.74 -4.84 2.10
CA ASP A 83 1.56 -5.47 1.06
C ASP A 83 2.04 -4.37 0.11
N GLY A 84 3.28 -4.41 -0.34
CA GLY A 84 3.76 -3.45 -1.32
C GLY A 84 5.27 -3.31 -1.40
N LEU A 85 5.69 -2.28 -2.10
CA LEU A 85 7.09 -1.87 -2.23
C LEU A 85 7.35 -0.66 -1.36
N VAL A 86 8.41 -0.68 -0.56
CA VAL A 86 8.89 0.51 0.14
C VAL A 86 9.48 1.47 -0.89
N THR A 87 8.88 2.64 -1.05
CA THR A 87 9.27 3.62 -2.07
C THR A 87 9.99 4.83 -1.49
N SER A 88 9.77 5.14 -0.22
CA SER A 88 10.41 6.26 0.45
C SER A 88 10.49 6.02 1.96
N VAL A 89 11.53 6.56 2.57
CA VAL A 89 11.69 6.71 4.01
C VAL A 89 12.11 8.16 4.26
N GLU A 90 11.29 8.91 4.96
CA GLU A 90 11.52 10.33 5.23
C GLU A 90 11.36 10.60 6.72
N VAL A 91 12.06 11.64 7.22
CA VAL A 91 11.94 12.10 8.61
C VAL A 91 11.55 13.58 8.58
N HIS A 92 10.44 13.90 9.23
CA HIS A 92 9.96 15.28 9.40
C HIS A 92 9.46 15.48 10.83
N GLU A 93 9.93 16.50 11.51
CA GLU A 93 9.47 16.88 12.86
C GLU A 93 9.52 15.72 13.89
N GLY A 94 10.57 14.89 13.84
CA GLY A 94 10.75 13.76 14.77
C GLY A 94 9.87 12.55 14.47
N ILE A 95 9.15 12.55 13.34
CA ILE A 95 8.35 11.42 12.85
C ILE A 95 9.00 10.84 11.61
N ARG A 96 9.13 9.54 11.58
CA ARG A 96 9.60 8.77 10.42
C ARG A 96 8.42 8.23 9.62
N TYR A 97 8.42 8.49 8.34
CA TYR A 97 7.40 8.10 7.39
C TYR A 97 7.94 7.01 6.47
N LEU A 98 7.42 5.79 6.63
CA LEU A 98 7.71 4.67 5.73
C LEU A 98 6.59 4.57 4.70
N VAL A 99 6.89 4.88 3.44
CA VAL A 99 5.92 4.90 2.34
C VAL A 99 5.92 3.57 1.60
N ILE A 100 4.77 2.93 1.51
CA ILE A 100 4.57 1.63 0.87
C ILE A 100 3.58 1.80 -0.29
N ALA A 101 4.04 1.54 -1.52
CA ALA A 101 3.21 1.57 -2.72
C ALA A 101 2.65 0.17 -3.03
N LEU A 102 1.34 0.10 -3.25
CA LEU A 102 0.64 -1.13 -3.57
C LEU A 102 0.37 -1.21 -5.07
N SER A 103 0.71 -2.33 -5.69
CA SER A 103 0.28 -2.65 -7.05
C SER A 103 -1.13 -3.23 -7.06
N PHE A 104 -1.79 -3.26 -8.23
CA PHE A 104 -3.10 -3.91 -8.40
C PHE A 104 -3.12 -5.40 -8.00
N TRP A 105 -1.95 -6.04 -7.94
CA TRP A 105 -1.80 -7.47 -7.64
C TRP A 105 -1.48 -7.72 -6.16
N ASP A 106 -1.24 -6.68 -5.38
CA ASP A 106 -1.01 -6.79 -3.95
C ASP A 106 -2.32 -7.01 -3.18
N VAL A 107 -2.25 -7.43 -1.94
CA VAL A 107 -3.42 -7.50 -1.06
C VAL A 107 -3.74 -6.10 -0.58
N HIS A 108 -5.00 -5.69 -0.73
CA HIS A 108 -5.45 -4.34 -0.40
C HIS A 108 -6.09 -4.22 1.00
N VAL A 109 -5.95 -5.25 1.82
CA VAL A 109 -6.34 -5.21 3.23
C VAL A 109 -5.15 -4.75 4.07
N GLN A 110 -5.33 -3.68 4.81
CA GLN A 110 -4.34 -3.14 5.73
C GLN A 110 -4.50 -3.74 7.11
N ARG A 111 -3.36 -3.91 7.79
CA ARG A 111 -3.31 -4.54 9.11
C ARG A 111 -2.59 -3.65 10.12
N SER A 112 -2.97 -3.80 11.38
CA SER A 112 -2.30 -3.08 12.47
C SER A 112 -0.83 -3.49 12.58
N PRO A 113 0.09 -2.51 12.59
CA PRO A 113 1.51 -2.79 12.78
C PRO A 113 1.84 -3.23 14.21
N VAL A 114 1.02 -2.84 15.17
CA VAL A 114 1.24 -3.04 16.61
C VAL A 114 -0.06 -3.39 17.32
N SER A 115 0.05 -3.86 18.56
CA SER A 115 -1.08 -3.92 19.50
C SER A 115 -1.20 -2.58 20.23
N GLY A 116 -2.42 -2.18 20.59
CA GLY A 116 -2.66 -0.94 21.31
C GLY A 116 -4.12 -0.53 21.26
N SER A 117 -4.39 0.75 21.52
CA SER A 117 -5.72 1.35 21.45
C SER A 117 -5.78 2.39 20.34
N VAL A 118 -6.83 2.36 19.53
CA VAL A 118 -7.07 3.40 18.51
C VAL A 118 -7.48 4.68 19.23
N VAL A 119 -6.64 5.71 19.15
CA VAL A 119 -6.92 6.99 19.80
C VAL A 119 -7.54 8.01 18.84
N LYS A 120 -7.35 7.84 17.54
CA LYS A 120 -7.90 8.75 16.55
C LYS A 120 -8.09 8.11 15.19
N VAL A 121 -9.17 8.44 14.50
CA VAL A 121 -9.40 8.12 13.08
C VAL A 121 -9.71 9.41 12.33
N GLU A 122 -8.79 9.88 11.52
CA GLU A 122 -8.87 11.17 10.82
C GLU A 122 -9.05 10.98 9.32
N SER A 123 -9.94 11.75 8.74
CA SER A 123 -10.09 11.87 7.29
C SER A 123 -9.54 13.21 6.80
N LYS A 124 -8.77 13.20 5.73
CA LYS A 124 -8.18 14.40 5.12
C LYS A 124 -8.17 14.29 3.60
N GLY A 125 -8.09 15.43 2.94
CA GLY A 125 -7.99 15.51 1.49
C GLY A 125 -9.35 15.47 0.80
N LYS A 126 -9.39 16.01 -0.42
CA LYS A 126 -10.59 16.06 -1.27
C LYS A 126 -10.28 15.67 -2.72
N GLU A 127 -9.02 15.58 -3.07
CA GLU A 127 -8.58 15.35 -4.44
C GLU A 127 -8.26 13.88 -4.67
N PHE A 128 -8.61 13.40 -5.85
CA PHE A 128 -8.16 12.11 -6.36
C PHE A 128 -7.01 12.36 -7.32
N MET A 129 -5.78 12.32 -6.80
CA MET A 129 -4.58 12.61 -7.56
C MET A 129 -3.60 11.44 -7.49
N ASP A 130 -2.70 11.42 -8.46
CA ASP A 130 -1.65 10.40 -8.53
C ASP A 130 -0.61 10.64 -7.42
N GLY A 131 -0.75 9.88 -6.36
CA GLY A 131 0.20 9.86 -5.23
C GLY A 131 1.00 8.56 -5.15
N GLU A 132 0.81 7.64 -6.10
CA GLU A 132 1.45 6.33 -6.06
C GLU A 132 2.97 6.43 -6.19
N GLY A 133 3.69 5.85 -5.22
CA GLY A 133 5.15 5.86 -5.21
C GLY A 133 5.80 7.23 -4.98
N ARG A 134 5.04 8.27 -4.64
CA ARG A 134 5.54 9.58 -4.26
C ARG A 134 6.01 9.61 -2.82
N GLY A 135 6.96 10.48 -2.51
CA GLY A 135 7.41 10.72 -1.15
C GLY A 135 6.30 11.34 -0.28
N PHE A 136 6.44 11.22 1.04
CA PHE A 136 5.42 11.70 1.98
C PHE A 136 5.17 13.21 1.88
N ALA A 137 6.21 14.02 1.68
CA ALA A 137 6.06 15.47 1.52
C ALA A 137 5.08 15.81 0.39
N PHE A 138 5.21 15.18 -0.78
CA PHE A 138 4.29 15.35 -1.91
C PHE A 138 2.85 14.95 -1.55
N LEU A 139 2.66 13.84 -0.83
CA LEU A 139 1.34 13.35 -0.45
C LEU A 139 0.61 14.27 0.54
N MET A 140 1.35 15.18 1.18
CA MET A 140 0.83 16.14 2.16
C MET A 140 0.61 17.54 1.60
N GLU A 141 1.08 17.83 0.39
CA GLU A 141 0.88 19.13 -0.28
C GLU A 141 -0.62 19.41 -0.53
N LYS A 142 -0.92 20.69 -0.78
CA LYS A 142 -2.28 21.12 -1.15
C LYS A 142 -2.36 21.31 -2.68
N PRO A 143 -3.37 20.71 -3.36
CA PRO A 143 -4.39 19.80 -2.82
C PRO A 143 -3.81 18.44 -2.45
N CYS A 144 -4.27 17.83 -1.37
CA CYS A 144 -3.80 16.51 -0.96
C CYS A 144 -4.82 15.42 -1.32
N PRO A 145 -4.35 14.19 -1.61
CA PRO A 145 -5.24 13.07 -1.91
C PRO A 145 -6.16 12.73 -0.72
N VAL A 146 -7.31 12.14 -1.04
CA VAL A 146 -8.21 11.59 -0.02
C VAL A 146 -7.46 10.51 0.76
N GLN A 147 -7.45 10.65 2.08
CA GLN A 147 -6.71 9.75 2.97
C GLN A 147 -7.42 9.58 4.30
N GLN A 148 -7.17 8.45 4.95
CA GLN A 148 -7.56 8.18 6.32
C GLN A 148 -6.33 7.81 7.15
N ARG A 149 -6.24 8.37 8.34
CA ARG A 149 -5.15 8.15 9.29
C ARG A 149 -5.72 7.49 10.53
N VAL A 150 -5.21 6.32 10.88
CA VAL A 150 -5.54 5.58 12.10
C VAL A 150 -4.36 5.73 13.05
N VAL A 151 -4.55 6.37 14.19
CA VAL A 151 -3.54 6.57 15.23
C VAL A 151 -3.75 5.55 16.32
N ILE A 152 -2.69 4.86 16.67
CA ILE A 152 -2.67 3.78 17.65
C ILE A 152 -1.73 4.21 18.79
N SER A 153 -2.25 4.26 20.00
CA SER A 153 -1.45 4.47 21.19
C SER A 153 -0.90 3.14 21.68
N THR A 154 0.38 3.12 21.96
CA THR A 154 1.12 2.00 22.55
C THR A 154 1.87 2.46 23.79
N ASP A 155 2.44 1.54 24.54
CA ASP A 155 3.29 1.86 25.71
C ASP A 155 4.54 2.69 25.30
N ALA A 156 4.99 2.55 24.05
CA ALA A 156 6.17 3.23 23.50
C ALA A 156 5.84 4.55 22.76
N GLY A 157 4.58 4.94 22.70
CA GLY A 157 4.13 6.15 22.02
C GLY A 157 3.10 5.90 20.94
N GLU A 158 2.83 6.91 20.14
CA GLU A 158 1.85 6.84 19.06
C GLU A 158 2.48 6.36 17.76
N ILE A 159 1.81 5.44 17.10
CA ILE A 159 2.11 4.95 15.75
C ILE A 159 0.88 5.18 14.90
N ALA A 160 1.03 5.65 13.66
CA ALA A 160 -0.11 5.84 12.80
C ALA A 160 0.04 5.11 11.46
N VAL A 161 -1.10 4.64 10.95
CA VAL A 161 -1.22 4.08 9.60
C VAL A 161 -2.10 5.01 8.77
N ARG A 162 -1.55 5.53 7.70
CA ARG A 162 -2.24 6.41 6.77
C ARG A 162 -2.54 5.68 5.48
N LEU A 163 -3.80 5.57 5.15
CA LEU A 163 -4.33 4.96 3.93
C LEU A 163 -4.60 6.09 2.93
N ILE A 164 -4.00 6.06 1.76
CA ILE A 164 -4.05 7.14 0.77
C ILE A 164 -4.58 6.62 -0.54
N THR A 165 -5.57 7.31 -1.11
CA THR A 165 -6.13 7.00 -2.43
C THR A 165 -5.22 7.47 -3.56
N SER A 166 -5.53 7.02 -4.78
CA SER A 166 -4.92 7.49 -6.03
C SER A 166 -6.00 7.92 -7.03
N LEU A 167 -5.61 8.25 -8.26
CA LEU A 167 -6.55 8.50 -9.36
C LEU A 167 -7.55 7.37 -9.58
N ALA A 168 -7.10 6.12 -9.44
CA ALA A 168 -7.92 4.92 -9.62
C ALA A 168 -8.65 4.53 -8.34
N ALA A 169 -8.03 4.74 -7.18
CA ALA A 169 -8.57 4.41 -5.88
C ALA A 169 -9.45 5.53 -5.36
N ARG A 170 -10.74 5.26 -5.22
CA ARG A 170 -11.72 6.29 -4.80
C ARG A 170 -12.39 6.00 -3.46
N ARG A 171 -12.02 4.92 -2.80
CA ARG A 171 -12.68 4.52 -1.56
C ARG A 171 -11.71 3.89 -0.58
N ILE A 172 -11.78 4.37 0.65
CA ILE A 172 -11.13 3.76 1.81
C ILE A 172 -12.24 3.24 2.72
N GLU A 173 -12.08 2.01 3.17
CA GLU A 173 -12.94 1.40 4.19
C GLU A 173 -12.10 1.21 5.45
N THR A 174 -12.46 1.88 6.53
CA THR A 174 -11.84 1.72 7.84
C THR A 174 -12.76 0.87 8.72
N TRP A 175 -12.20 -0.18 9.32
CA TRP A 175 -12.96 -1.17 10.10
C TRP A 175 -12.75 -1.04 11.60
N VAL A 176 -11.96 -0.06 12.01
CA VAL A 176 -11.70 0.27 13.41
C VAL A 176 -12.21 1.67 13.73
N ARG A 177 -12.53 1.91 14.99
CA ARG A 177 -13.04 3.17 15.52
C ARG A 177 -12.18 3.64 16.68
N GLU A 178 -12.32 4.90 17.04
CA GLU A 178 -11.70 5.44 18.24
C GLU A 178 -12.14 4.64 19.47
N HIS A 179 -11.20 4.38 20.34
CA HIS A 179 -11.30 3.54 21.55
C HIS A 179 -11.32 2.02 21.34
N ASP A 180 -11.25 1.54 20.09
CA ASP A 180 -11.09 0.11 19.85
C ASP A 180 -9.72 -0.38 20.35
N ALA A 181 -9.72 -1.47 21.11
CA ALA A 181 -8.50 -2.23 21.38
C ALA A 181 -8.19 -3.09 20.17
N ILE A 182 -6.97 -3.01 19.66
CA ILE A 182 -6.53 -3.76 18.49
C ILE A 182 -5.28 -4.58 18.79
N VAL A 183 -5.14 -5.69 18.08
CA VAL A 183 -3.96 -6.53 18.18
C VAL A 183 -3.11 -6.44 16.93
N ARG A 184 -1.84 -6.64 17.07
CA ARG A 184 -0.83 -6.66 16.01
C ARG A 184 -1.21 -7.68 14.92
N GLY A 185 -1.21 -7.25 13.66
CA GLY A 185 -1.66 -8.05 12.51
C GLY A 185 -3.17 -8.06 12.27
N GLN A 186 -3.99 -7.48 13.17
CA GLN A 186 -5.43 -7.34 12.98
C GLN A 186 -5.75 -6.49 11.75
N ARG A 187 -6.80 -6.83 11.02
CA ARG A 187 -7.33 -6.07 9.89
C ARG A 187 -7.87 -4.73 10.38
N ILE A 188 -7.42 -3.62 9.78
CA ILE A 188 -7.86 -2.26 10.17
C ILE A 188 -8.63 -1.53 9.08
N GLY A 189 -8.52 -1.98 7.83
CA GLY A 189 -9.21 -1.34 6.73
C GLY A 189 -8.81 -1.89 5.38
N ARG A 190 -9.30 -1.23 4.32
CA ARG A 190 -9.02 -1.59 2.94
C ARG A 190 -9.06 -0.35 2.04
N ILE A 191 -8.14 -0.29 1.07
CA ILE A 191 -8.17 0.70 -0.01
C ILE A 191 -8.61 0.00 -1.29
N LEU A 192 -9.51 0.62 -2.04
CA LEU A 192 -10.05 0.05 -3.28
C LEU A 192 -9.36 0.66 -4.50
N LEU A 193 -8.57 -0.15 -5.22
CA LEU A 193 -7.87 0.14 -6.48
C LEU A 193 -6.67 1.11 -6.36
N GLY A 194 -5.46 0.57 -6.33
CA GLY A 194 -4.18 1.30 -6.38
C GLY A 194 -3.99 2.30 -5.25
N SER A 195 -2.89 2.28 -4.55
CA SER A 195 -2.83 3.06 -3.31
C SER A 195 -1.44 3.15 -2.74
N THR A 196 -1.33 4.05 -1.79
CA THR A 196 -0.16 4.20 -0.96
C THR A 196 -0.56 4.07 0.51
N VAL A 197 0.22 3.37 1.28
CA VAL A 197 0.11 3.32 2.74
C VAL A 197 1.35 3.93 3.34
N VAL A 198 1.17 4.81 4.31
CA VAL A 198 2.29 5.38 5.06
C VAL A 198 2.19 4.91 6.50
N LEU A 199 3.28 4.34 7.00
CA LEU A 199 3.48 4.03 8.40
C LEU A 199 4.26 5.19 9.03
N GLU A 200 3.66 5.82 10.05
CA GLU A 200 4.24 6.91 10.82
C GLU A 200 4.77 6.36 12.14
N LEU A 201 6.05 6.55 12.38
CA LEU A 201 6.78 6.03 13.53
C LEU A 201 7.52 7.15 14.25
N PRO A 202 7.71 7.09 15.56
CA PRO A 202 8.70 7.94 16.24
C PRO A 202 10.08 7.77 15.59
N GLU A 203 10.84 8.84 15.44
CA GLU A 203 12.18 8.78 14.84
C GLU A 203 13.13 7.85 15.62
N SER A 204 12.90 7.69 16.91
CA SER A 204 13.66 6.80 17.80
C SER A 204 13.55 5.31 17.47
N VAL A 205 12.59 4.92 16.63
CA VAL A 205 12.41 3.52 16.24
C VAL A 205 13.43 3.13 15.17
N TYR A 206 14.06 1.98 15.31
CA TYR A 206 15.02 1.45 14.34
C TYR A 206 14.31 0.73 13.19
N LEU A 207 14.55 1.14 11.94
CA LEU A 207 14.03 0.47 10.76
C LEU A 207 14.86 -0.77 10.40
N LEU A 208 14.16 -1.79 9.93
CA LEU A 208 14.71 -3.07 9.49
C LEU A 208 14.48 -3.32 7.98
N VAL A 209 13.98 -2.33 7.27
CA VAL A 209 13.72 -2.40 5.82
C VAL A 209 14.24 -1.17 5.13
N ASP A 210 14.66 -1.35 3.87
CA ASP A 210 15.18 -0.30 3.01
C ASP A 210 14.23 0.03 1.85
N VAL A 211 14.46 1.19 1.24
CA VAL A 211 13.78 1.58 -0.01
C VAL A 211 14.10 0.56 -1.11
N GLY A 212 13.08 0.09 -1.82
CA GLY A 212 13.18 -0.94 -2.83
C GLY A 212 12.87 -2.35 -2.33
N GLU A 213 12.67 -2.54 -1.03
CA GLU A 213 12.25 -3.82 -0.47
C GLU A 213 10.74 -4.02 -0.55
N ARG A 214 10.35 -5.28 -0.70
CA ARG A 214 8.94 -5.67 -0.64
C ARG A 214 8.56 -6.19 0.73
N VAL A 215 7.42 -5.72 1.19
CA VAL A 215 6.86 -6.06 2.49
C VAL A 215 5.46 -6.68 2.38
N TRP A 216 5.05 -7.42 3.39
CA TRP A 216 3.74 -8.08 3.48
C TRP A 216 3.05 -7.71 4.78
N ALA A 217 1.81 -7.23 4.66
CA ALA A 217 0.97 -6.80 5.76
C ALA A 217 0.86 -7.88 6.86
N GLY A 218 1.16 -7.49 8.08
CA GLY A 218 1.05 -8.37 9.24
C GLY A 218 2.09 -9.49 9.34
N GLU A 219 3.07 -9.56 8.41
CA GLU A 219 4.10 -10.61 8.42
C GLU A 219 5.52 -10.05 8.39
N THR A 220 5.80 -9.01 7.60
CA THR A 220 7.13 -8.42 7.53
C THR A 220 7.38 -7.54 8.74
N ILE A 221 8.43 -7.80 9.49
CA ILE A 221 8.92 -6.88 10.51
C ILE A 221 9.60 -5.72 9.80
N VAL A 222 9.10 -4.50 9.99
CA VAL A 222 9.66 -3.30 9.35
C VAL A 222 10.45 -2.44 10.32
N ALA A 223 10.20 -2.59 11.62
CA ALA A 223 10.91 -1.82 12.62
C ALA A 223 10.83 -2.48 14.01
N GLN A 224 11.69 -2.03 14.89
CA GLN A 224 11.67 -2.39 16.31
C GLN A 224 12.01 -1.19 17.17
N GLU A 225 11.50 -1.17 18.36
CA GLU A 225 11.88 -0.19 19.36
C GLU A 225 13.36 -0.37 19.72
N MET A 226 14.08 0.73 19.83
CA MET A 226 15.40 0.67 20.43
C MET A 226 15.22 0.36 21.93
N ASN A 227 15.62 -0.83 22.36
CA ASN A 227 15.69 -1.12 23.77
C ASN A 227 16.57 -0.05 24.41
N SER A 228 15.98 0.76 25.28
CA SER A 228 16.77 1.55 26.21
C SER A 228 17.53 0.56 27.11
N ALA A 229 18.82 0.43 26.87
CA ALA A 229 19.73 -0.36 27.68
C ALA A 229 19.80 0.19 29.10
#